data_054b318f01b8923dc2a3d50678ad0200
#
_entry.id   054b318f01b8923dc2a3d50678ad0200
#
_cell.length_a   1.000
_cell.length_b   1.000
_cell.length_c   1.000
_cell.angle_alpha   90.00
_cell.angle_beta   90.00
_cell.angle_gamma   90.00
#
_symmetry.space_group_name_H-M   'P 1'
#
loop_
_entity.id
_entity.type
_entity.pdbx_description
1 polymer ?
#
loop_
_entity_poly.entity_id
_entity_poly.type
_entity_poly.pdbx_seq_one_letter_code
_entity_poly.pdbx_strand_id
1 'polypeptide(L)'
;MTPFRARTHVGTDEMATALLSTIASARVAAVAPNRRGPSTARLSGARASVANRASLSMRRVRATRASASAFAVVAAAPDDAAADEGAEAMSIFSPSKVNLFLRIVRRRPDGYHDLASLFHVIDLGDDMKFAKSSSVTRDTLVCSDDTIPLDGSNLVIKALDLFRAKTGSKQYFWVELEKKVPHGAGLGGGSGNAATAMWAANELCGRPATEEQLLEWSGDIGSDISVFFSTGAAYCTGRGEIVEDVEPPLPLDTPMLLVKPNVGLSTPQIFKALDLDGLSKEDPLDLMERIKAEGCKDDICVNDLEAPAFGELPELLELKNKLKAEGDEGVVSVFMSGSGSTIVQVGSDTVPKFVEEDAELFRSPTRLITRKKGEWYQPSPFLAGK
;
A
#
# COMPACT_ATOMS: atom_id res chain seq x y z
N MET A 1 -15.93 62.44 -20.87
CA MET A 1 -15.18 62.86 -22.04
C MET A 1 -14.37 61.71 -22.54
N THR A 2 -14.70 61.30 -23.73
CA THR A 2 -14.07 60.44 -24.75
C THR A 2 -13.79 58.95 -24.40
N PRO A 3 -14.32 58.07 -25.23
CA PRO A 3 -14.16 56.61 -25.16
C PRO A 3 -12.99 56.18 -26.05
N PHE A 4 -12.39 55.04 -25.72
CA PHE A 4 -11.48 54.36 -26.65
C PHE A 4 -12.03 53.05 -27.14
N ARG A 5 -11.97 52.91 -28.44
CA ARG A 5 -12.60 51.96 -29.37
C ARG A 5 -12.05 50.55 -29.24
N ALA A 6 -12.97 49.61 -29.45
CA ALA A 6 -12.71 48.23 -29.85
C ALA A 6 -11.88 48.13 -31.15
N ARG A 7 -11.02 47.12 -31.24
CA ARG A 7 -10.53 46.57 -32.50
C ARG A 7 -10.72 45.06 -32.51
N THR A 8 -11.68 44.66 -33.29
CA THR A 8 -11.88 43.35 -33.89
C THR A 8 -10.77 43.06 -34.88
N HIS A 9 -10.18 41.87 -34.83
CA HIS A 9 -9.54 41.27 -36.00
C HIS A 9 -10.09 39.87 -36.21
N VAL A 10 -10.70 39.74 -37.39
CA VAL A 10 -11.24 38.54 -38.03
C VAL A 10 -10.17 38.05 -39.02
N GLY A 11 -10.15 36.74 -39.26
CA GLY A 11 -9.56 36.11 -40.46
C GLY A 11 -8.37 35.22 -40.10
N THR A 12 -8.22 34.04 -40.58
CA THR A 12 -8.83 33.18 -41.62
C THR A 12 -8.23 31.79 -41.43
N ASP A 13 -9.00 30.82 -41.35
CA ASP A 13 -9.25 29.63 -42.14
C ASP A 13 -8.18 29.20 -43.17
N GLU A 14 -8.15 27.87 -43.38
CA GLU A 14 -7.47 27.10 -44.43
C GLU A 14 -6.01 26.65 -44.15
N MET A 15 -5.87 25.38 -43.80
CA MET A 15 -5.37 24.34 -44.71
C MET A 15 -5.53 22.95 -44.08
N ALA A 16 -6.57 22.30 -44.53
CA ALA A 16 -6.73 20.85 -44.45
C ALA A 16 -6.07 20.22 -45.70
N THR A 17 -5.78 18.96 -45.55
CA THR A 17 -5.73 17.93 -46.60
C THR A 17 -4.34 17.48 -47.07
N ALA A 18 -4.24 16.18 -46.98
CA ALA A 18 -3.45 15.21 -47.78
C ALA A 18 -2.17 14.67 -47.17
N LEU A 19 -2.27 13.43 -46.67
CA LEU A 19 -1.52 12.32 -47.28
C LEU A 19 -2.06 10.98 -46.79
N LEU A 20 -2.91 10.39 -47.60
CA LEU A 20 -3.31 8.96 -47.58
C LEU A 20 -2.27 8.13 -48.35
N SER A 21 -2.21 6.87 -47.92
CA SER A 21 -1.72 5.69 -48.64
C SER A 21 -0.26 5.28 -48.47
N THR A 22 -0.04 4.18 -47.78
CA THR A 22 0.48 2.98 -48.45
C THR A 22 0.18 1.73 -47.59
N ILE A 23 -0.63 0.85 -48.18
CA ILE A 23 -1.01 -0.48 -47.74
C ILE A 23 0.15 -1.44 -48.06
N ALA A 24 0.51 -2.30 -47.12
CA ALA A 24 1.18 -3.55 -47.43
C ALA A 24 0.61 -4.70 -46.61
N SER A 25 -0.16 -5.55 -47.28
CA SER A 25 -0.69 -6.82 -46.83
C SER A 25 0.43 -7.82 -46.57
N ALA A 26 0.38 -8.51 -45.45
CA ALA A 26 1.07 -9.80 -45.29
C ALA A 26 0.02 -10.85 -44.79
N ARG A 27 -0.06 -11.90 -45.59
CA ARG A 27 -1.04 -13.00 -45.53
C ARG A 27 -0.81 -13.90 -44.31
N VAL A 28 -1.92 -14.25 -43.73
CA VAL A 28 -2.10 -15.36 -42.76
C VAL A 28 -1.87 -16.68 -43.46
N ALA A 29 -1.06 -17.56 -42.85
CA ALA A 29 -1.01 -18.98 -43.15
C ALA A 29 -1.61 -19.75 -41.98
N ALA A 30 -2.75 -20.36 -42.21
CA ALA A 30 -3.42 -21.28 -41.30
C ALA A 30 -2.73 -22.63 -41.35
N VAL A 31 -2.47 -23.24 -40.16
CA VAL A 31 -2.13 -24.64 -40.00
C VAL A 31 -3.22 -25.29 -39.15
N ALA A 32 -3.86 -26.30 -39.73
CA ALA A 32 -4.93 -27.07 -39.16
C ALA A 32 -4.45 -28.18 -38.19
N PRO A 33 -5.33 -28.71 -37.34
CA PRO A 33 -4.96 -29.54 -36.19
C PRO A 33 -4.83 -31.04 -36.54
N ASN A 34 -3.90 -31.69 -35.90
CA ASN A 34 -3.70 -33.13 -36.01
C ASN A 34 -4.39 -33.84 -34.82
N ARG A 35 -5.46 -34.57 -35.15
CA ARG A 35 -6.17 -35.51 -34.25
C ARG A 35 -5.43 -36.85 -34.23
N ARG A 36 -5.10 -37.38 -33.08
CA ARG A 36 -5.04 -38.83 -32.81
C ARG A 36 -5.60 -39.15 -31.45
N GLY A 37 -6.62 -40.00 -31.44
CA GLY A 37 -7.37 -40.50 -30.31
C GLY A 37 -6.71 -41.75 -29.69
N PRO A 38 -7.45 -42.50 -28.82
CA PRO A 38 -6.96 -42.91 -27.52
C PRO A 38 -6.45 -44.36 -27.51
N SER A 39 -5.56 -44.66 -26.57
CA SER A 39 -5.19 -46.04 -26.23
C SER A 39 -5.53 -46.32 -24.76
N THR A 40 -6.45 -47.26 -24.58
CA THR A 40 -6.80 -47.90 -23.33
C THR A 40 -5.75 -48.92 -22.90
N ALA A 41 -5.31 -48.90 -21.66
CA ALA A 41 -4.75 -50.07 -20.99
C ALA A 41 -5.24 -50.15 -19.54
N ARG A 42 -6.05 -51.18 -19.29
CA ARG A 42 -6.39 -51.70 -17.96
C ARG A 42 -5.28 -52.65 -17.50
N LEU A 43 -4.96 -52.62 -16.23
CA LEU A 43 -4.50 -53.77 -15.39
C LEU A 43 -4.61 -53.34 -13.93
N SER A 44 -5.59 -53.83 -13.22
CA SER A 44 -5.73 -54.90 -12.22
C SER A 44 -4.67 -54.89 -11.09
N GLY A 45 -5.09 -54.51 -9.89
CA GLY A 45 -5.22 -55.33 -8.70
C GLY A 45 -3.99 -55.59 -7.86
N ALA A 46 -4.00 -55.05 -6.62
CA ALA A 46 -3.63 -55.88 -5.44
C ALA A 46 -3.99 -55.11 -4.15
N ARG A 47 -4.84 -55.74 -3.34
CA ARG A 47 -5.08 -55.41 -1.93
C ARG A 47 -3.92 -55.91 -1.09
N ALA A 48 -3.48 -55.10 -0.11
CA ALA A 48 -2.90 -55.64 1.14
C ALA A 48 -3.20 -54.69 2.29
N SER A 49 -3.99 -55.15 3.22
CA SER A 49 -4.26 -54.60 4.54
C SER A 49 -3.10 -54.96 5.49
N VAL A 50 -2.64 -54.03 6.28
CA VAL A 50 -2.11 -54.35 7.62
C VAL A 50 -2.41 -53.16 8.55
N ALA A 51 -3.24 -53.46 9.55
CA ALA A 51 -3.45 -52.61 10.72
C ALA A 51 -2.21 -52.71 11.65
N ASN A 52 -1.81 -51.57 12.20
CA ASN A 52 -1.10 -51.62 13.47
C ASN A 52 -1.48 -50.40 14.33
N ARG A 53 -2.16 -50.70 15.42
CA ARG A 53 -2.43 -49.80 16.55
C ARG A 53 -1.16 -49.69 17.37
N ALA A 54 -0.71 -48.46 17.61
CA ALA A 54 0.14 -48.17 18.76
C ALA A 54 -0.40 -46.93 19.45
N SER A 55 -0.96 -47.14 20.62
CA SER A 55 -1.34 -46.14 21.60
C SER A 55 -0.05 -45.48 22.20
N LEU A 56 0.04 -44.16 22.18
CA LEU A 56 1.02 -43.47 23.02
C LEU A 56 0.32 -42.31 23.76
N SER A 57 0.51 -42.40 25.05
CA SER A 57 -0.03 -41.64 26.15
C SER A 57 0.17 -40.11 26.03
N MET A 58 -0.90 -39.35 26.31
CA MET A 58 -0.85 -37.92 26.60
C MET A 58 0.01 -37.66 27.85
N ARG A 59 1.12 -36.98 27.69
CA ARG A 59 1.75 -36.20 28.77
C ARG A 59 1.34 -34.73 28.61
N ARG A 60 0.50 -34.26 29.53
CA ARG A 60 0.26 -32.84 29.76
C ARG A 60 1.59 -32.17 30.14
N VAL A 61 2.09 -31.29 29.32
CA VAL A 61 3.10 -30.32 29.69
C VAL A 61 2.39 -29.01 30.00
N ARG A 62 2.51 -28.61 31.26
CA ARG A 62 2.07 -27.31 31.81
C ARG A 62 2.85 -26.21 31.08
N ALA A 63 2.17 -25.33 30.36
CA ALA A 63 2.75 -24.10 29.82
C ALA A 63 2.98 -23.12 30.98
N THR A 64 4.21 -22.90 31.36
CA THR A 64 4.64 -21.75 32.15
C THR A 64 4.87 -20.58 31.21
N ARG A 65 4.13 -19.49 31.42
CA ARG A 65 4.40 -18.18 30.86
C ARG A 65 5.84 -17.79 31.19
N ALA A 66 6.64 -17.58 30.15
CA ALA A 66 7.84 -16.77 30.23
C ALA A 66 7.83 -15.88 28.99
N SER A 67 7.47 -14.62 29.19
CA SER A 67 7.76 -13.53 28.28
C SER A 67 9.27 -13.32 28.27
N ALA A 68 9.92 -13.68 27.20
CA ALA A 68 11.25 -13.21 26.87
C ALA A 68 11.27 -13.03 25.34
N SER A 69 11.31 -11.78 24.92
CA SER A 69 11.64 -11.34 23.57
C SER A 69 12.99 -11.97 23.19
N ALA A 70 12.95 -13.08 22.45
CA ALA A 70 14.13 -13.65 21.85
C ALA A 70 14.22 -13.06 20.43
N PHE A 71 15.04 -12.04 20.29
CA PHE A 71 15.55 -11.62 18.98
C PHE A 71 16.35 -12.80 18.40
N ALA A 72 15.74 -13.53 17.48
CA ALA A 72 16.49 -14.41 16.61
C ALA A 72 17.23 -13.54 15.60
N VAL A 73 18.50 -13.32 15.81
CA VAL A 73 19.43 -12.79 14.80
C VAL A 73 19.48 -13.83 13.68
N VAL A 74 18.71 -13.59 12.62
CA VAL A 74 18.79 -14.38 11.39
C VAL A 74 19.69 -13.64 10.40
N ALA A 75 20.73 -14.33 10.03
CA ALA A 75 21.75 -14.01 9.03
C ALA A 75 22.70 -12.87 9.40
N ALA A 76 23.90 -13.24 9.79
CA ALA A 76 25.05 -12.35 9.84
C ALA A 76 25.20 -11.61 8.51
N ALA A 77 24.98 -10.29 8.55
CA ALA A 77 25.49 -9.42 7.51
C ALA A 77 27.03 -9.63 7.45
N PRO A 78 27.64 -9.60 6.26
CA PRO A 78 29.10 -9.64 6.18
C PRO A 78 29.67 -8.47 7.01
N ASP A 79 30.76 -8.70 7.70
CA ASP A 79 31.40 -7.88 8.74
C ASP A 79 31.74 -6.41 8.40
N ASP A 80 31.35 -5.91 7.21
CA ASP A 80 31.80 -4.61 6.69
C ASP A 80 30.73 -3.50 6.76
N ALA A 81 29.56 -3.69 7.36
CA ALA A 81 28.49 -2.70 7.36
C ALA A 81 27.82 -2.53 8.74
N ALA A 82 28.62 -2.20 9.75
CA ALA A 82 28.11 -1.72 11.03
C ALA A 82 27.67 -0.25 10.90
N ALA A 83 26.66 0.16 11.69
CA ALA A 83 26.48 1.57 12.00
C ALA A 83 27.79 2.09 12.62
N ASP A 84 28.20 3.32 12.28
CA ASP A 84 29.37 3.92 12.93
C ASP A 84 29.22 3.82 14.44
N GLU A 85 30.20 3.22 15.14
CA GLU A 85 30.19 3.15 16.59
C GLU A 85 30.18 4.58 17.15
N GLY A 86 29.04 5.00 17.70
CA GLY A 86 28.83 6.36 18.18
C GLY A 86 28.01 7.30 17.29
N ALA A 87 27.58 6.85 16.09
CA ALA A 87 26.62 7.62 15.30
C ALA A 87 25.26 7.63 15.98
N GLU A 88 24.70 8.83 16.14
CA GLU A 88 23.35 9.01 16.68
C GLU A 88 22.33 8.34 15.75
N ALA A 89 21.71 7.26 16.22
CA ALA A 89 20.67 6.58 15.46
C ALA A 89 19.34 7.31 15.62
N MET A 90 18.69 7.64 14.51
CA MET A 90 17.37 8.24 14.48
C MET A 90 16.30 7.14 14.50
N SER A 91 15.44 7.13 15.52
CA SER A 91 14.26 6.24 15.58
C SER A 91 13.04 6.98 15.06
N ILE A 92 12.36 6.41 14.07
CA ILE A 92 11.29 7.09 13.32
C ILE A 92 10.10 6.15 13.18
N PHE A 93 8.91 6.65 13.45
CA PHE A 93 7.66 5.99 13.08
C PHE A 93 7.40 6.14 11.58
N SER A 94 7.16 5.01 10.92
CA SER A 94 6.81 4.95 9.50
C SER A 94 5.35 4.56 9.38
N PRO A 95 4.44 5.52 9.17
CA PRO A 95 3.00 5.28 9.17
C PRO A 95 2.55 4.48 7.96
N SER A 96 1.34 3.94 8.07
CA SER A 96 0.56 3.43 6.95
C SER A 96 -0.64 4.34 6.65
N LYS A 97 -1.48 3.95 5.67
CA LYS A 97 -2.61 4.75 5.21
C LYS A 97 -3.83 3.87 4.95
N VAL A 98 -4.99 4.50 4.91
CA VAL A 98 -6.21 3.94 4.35
C VAL A 98 -6.71 4.82 3.20
N ASN A 99 -7.48 4.22 2.28
CA ASN A 99 -8.24 4.98 1.29
C ASN A 99 -9.67 5.10 1.81
N LEU A 100 -10.13 6.30 2.10
CA LEU A 100 -11.53 6.54 2.52
C LEU A 100 -12.50 6.40 1.35
N PHE A 101 -12.05 6.73 0.14
CA PHE A 101 -12.62 6.29 -1.12
C PHE A 101 -11.52 6.14 -2.18
N LEU A 102 -11.78 5.34 -3.21
CA LEU A 102 -10.93 5.19 -4.37
C LEU A 102 -11.79 5.04 -5.63
N ARG A 103 -11.68 6.02 -6.52
CA ARG A 103 -12.38 6.04 -7.79
C ARG A 103 -11.39 5.91 -8.95
N ILE A 104 -11.70 5.06 -9.90
CA ILE A 104 -10.99 5.00 -11.17
C ILE A 104 -11.68 5.92 -12.14
N VAL A 105 -10.97 6.94 -12.61
CA VAL A 105 -11.53 7.98 -13.50
C VAL A 105 -11.50 7.51 -14.95
N ARG A 106 -10.38 6.94 -15.38
CA ARG A 106 -10.20 6.41 -16.76
C ARG A 106 -8.95 5.56 -16.88
N ARG A 107 -8.90 4.76 -17.94
CA ARG A 107 -7.65 4.11 -18.37
C ARG A 107 -6.85 5.06 -19.27
N ARG A 108 -5.54 5.12 -19.04
CA ARG A 108 -4.59 5.94 -19.78
C ARG A 108 -4.04 5.20 -21.01
N PRO A 109 -3.54 5.91 -22.02
CA PRO A 109 -2.88 5.29 -23.18
C PRO A 109 -1.61 4.48 -22.84
N ASP A 110 -0.93 4.83 -21.72
CA ASP A 110 0.26 4.14 -21.22
C ASP A 110 -0.06 2.85 -20.47
N GLY A 111 -1.34 2.47 -20.37
CA GLY A 111 -1.83 1.26 -19.71
C GLY A 111 -2.11 1.42 -18.22
N TYR A 112 -1.71 2.52 -17.60
CA TYR A 112 -2.10 2.89 -16.23
C TYR A 112 -3.53 3.43 -16.18
N HIS A 113 -3.98 3.74 -14.95
CA HIS A 113 -5.29 4.34 -14.72
C HIS A 113 -5.11 5.69 -14.02
N ASP A 114 -5.89 6.69 -14.46
CA ASP A 114 -6.11 7.88 -13.65
C ASP A 114 -7.11 7.54 -12.56
N LEU A 115 -6.76 7.85 -11.33
CA LEU A 115 -7.61 7.66 -10.16
C LEU A 115 -7.87 8.97 -9.45
N ALA A 116 -8.86 8.97 -8.57
CA ALA A 116 -9.10 9.99 -7.58
C ALA A 116 -9.39 9.29 -6.25
N SER A 117 -8.66 9.62 -5.21
CA SER A 117 -8.76 8.94 -3.92
C SER A 117 -8.53 9.92 -2.76
N LEU A 118 -9.28 9.73 -1.69
CA LEU A 118 -9.03 10.40 -0.44
C LEU A 118 -8.26 9.45 0.49
N PHE A 119 -7.00 9.76 0.68
CA PHE A 119 -6.13 9.03 1.59
C PHE A 119 -6.12 9.65 2.98
N HIS A 120 -5.96 8.83 4.00
CA HIS A 120 -5.61 9.30 5.32
C HIS A 120 -4.56 8.41 5.97
N VAL A 121 -3.56 9.04 6.57
CA VAL A 121 -2.51 8.36 7.33
C VAL A 121 -3.07 7.92 8.68
N ILE A 122 -2.64 6.75 9.16
CA ILE A 122 -3.13 6.10 10.38
C ILE A 122 -1.99 5.78 11.36
N ASP A 123 -2.33 5.54 12.63
CA ASP A 123 -1.38 5.26 13.71
C ASP A 123 -0.84 3.82 13.70
N LEU A 124 -1.33 2.94 12.82
CA LEU A 124 -0.65 1.69 12.50
C LEU A 124 0.53 1.99 11.58
N GLY A 125 1.72 1.59 11.97
CA GLY A 125 2.93 1.82 11.18
C GLY A 125 4.07 0.91 11.63
N ASP A 126 5.17 0.99 10.89
CA ASP A 126 6.41 0.28 11.16
C ASP A 126 7.36 1.16 11.97
N ASP A 127 8.27 0.56 12.72
CA ASP A 127 9.35 1.30 13.39
C ASP A 127 10.63 1.18 12.56
N MET A 128 11.28 2.31 12.32
CA MET A 128 12.54 2.37 11.56
C MET A 128 13.63 3.06 12.37
N LYS A 129 14.85 2.49 12.33
CA LYS A 129 16.04 3.15 12.84
C LYS A 129 16.98 3.43 11.69
N PHE A 130 17.54 4.63 11.69
CA PHE A 130 18.49 5.10 10.68
C PHE A 130 19.76 5.57 11.34
N ALA A 131 20.89 5.18 10.77
CA ALA A 131 22.19 5.76 11.07
C ALA A 131 22.98 5.98 9.78
N LYS A 132 23.92 6.93 9.80
CA LYS A 132 24.94 6.99 8.75
C LYS A 132 25.78 5.74 8.79
N SER A 133 26.10 5.20 7.62
CA SER A 133 26.97 4.05 7.49
C SER A 133 28.38 4.48 7.09
N SER A 134 29.39 3.83 7.64
CA SER A 134 30.78 3.94 7.18
C SER A 134 31.00 3.27 5.82
N SER A 135 30.05 2.44 5.35
CA SER A 135 30.10 1.90 4.00
C SER A 135 30.12 3.00 2.95
N VAL A 136 30.95 2.85 1.93
CA VAL A 136 31.06 3.77 0.79
C VAL A 136 30.50 3.19 -0.50
N THR A 137 29.86 2.03 -0.42
CA THR A 137 29.42 1.26 -1.60
C THR A 137 27.95 0.91 -1.63
N ARG A 138 27.30 0.77 -0.46
CA ARG A 138 25.89 0.34 -0.38
C ARG A 138 25.23 0.71 0.94
N ASP A 139 23.90 0.81 0.92
CA ASP A 139 23.07 0.80 2.13
C ASP A 139 22.96 -0.60 2.70
N THR A 140 22.73 -0.69 4.01
CA THR A 140 22.40 -1.93 4.70
C THR A 140 20.98 -1.83 5.22
N LEU A 141 20.11 -2.78 4.84
CA LEU A 141 18.76 -2.90 5.34
C LEU A 141 18.62 -4.21 6.11
N VAL A 142 18.17 -4.12 7.36
CA VAL A 142 17.77 -5.26 8.20
C VAL A 142 16.27 -5.17 8.42
N CYS A 143 15.54 -6.27 8.29
CA CYS A 143 14.09 -6.30 8.43
C CYS A 143 13.67 -7.45 9.35
N SER A 144 12.67 -7.23 10.19
CA SER A 144 12.09 -8.26 11.07
C SER A 144 11.25 -9.30 10.32
N ASP A 145 10.82 -9.01 9.10
CA ASP A 145 10.06 -9.90 8.21
C ASP A 145 10.99 -10.43 7.11
N ASP A 146 11.27 -11.73 7.14
CA ASP A 146 12.20 -12.42 6.23
C ASP A 146 11.63 -12.60 4.82
N THR A 147 10.34 -12.34 4.61
CA THR A 147 9.71 -12.36 3.28
C THR A 147 9.94 -11.07 2.49
N ILE A 148 10.42 -10.01 3.14
CA ILE A 148 10.70 -8.71 2.52
C ILE A 148 12.10 -8.74 1.89
N PRO A 149 12.24 -8.42 0.59
CA PRO A 149 13.56 -8.35 -0.05
C PRO A 149 14.40 -7.22 0.57
N LEU A 150 15.69 -7.48 0.76
CA LEU A 150 16.64 -6.53 1.37
C LEU A 150 17.57 -5.88 0.33
N ASP A 151 17.35 -6.13 -0.94
CA ASP A 151 18.16 -5.67 -2.07
C ASP A 151 17.56 -4.44 -2.78
N GLY A 152 18.12 -4.07 -3.94
CA GLY A 152 17.65 -2.95 -4.77
C GLY A 152 16.21 -3.05 -5.29
N SER A 153 15.51 -4.16 -5.07
CA SER A 153 14.07 -4.28 -5.36
C SER A 153 13.22 -3.64 -4.26
N ASN A 154 13.73 -3.51 -3.04
CA ASN A 154 13.05 -2.89 -1.90
C ASN A 154 12.86 -1.39 -2.12
N LEU A 155 11.67 -0.87 -1.77
CA LEU A 155 11.34 0.55 -1.94
C LEU A 155 12.20 1.47 -1.04
N VAL A 156 12.64 1.01 0.14
CA VAL A 156 13.57 1.76 1.00
C VAL A 156 14.90 1.98 0.28
N ILE A 157 15.48 0.93 -0.31
CA ILE A 157 16.75 1.03 -1.05
C ILE A 157 16.57 1.93 -2.28
N LYS A 158 15.48 1.77 -3.03
CA LYS A 158 15.18 2.65 -4.18
C LYS A 158 15.04 4.13 -3.76
N ALA A 159 14.43 4.40 -2.61
CA ALA A 159 14.27 5.75 -2.08
C ALA A 159 15.63 6.38 -1.74
N LEU A 160 16.52 5.63 -1.09
CA LEU A 160 17.87 6.07 -0.77
C LEU A 160 18.73 6.28 -2.02
N ASP A 161 18.62 5.39 -3.01
CA ASP A 161 19.31 5.54 -4.31
C ASP A 161 18.84 6.79 -5.05
N LEU A 162 17.52 7.01 -5.11
CA LEU A 162 16.94 8.19 -5.73
C LEU A 162 17.37 9.48 -5.01
N PHE A 163 17.33 9.48 -3.67
CA PHE A 163 17.80 10.62 -2.87
C PHE A 163 19.26 10.98 -3.22
N ARG A 164 20.16 9.99 -3.29
CA ARG A 164 21.56 10.21 -3.71
C ARG A 164 21.66 10.74 -5.13
N ALA A 165 20.89 10.17 -6.06
CA ALA A 165 20.89 10.62 -7.45
C ALA A 165 20.46 12.09 -7.61
N LYS A 166 19.42 12.51 -6.87
CA LYS A 166 18.86 13.88 -6.95
C LYS A 166 19.71 14.92 -6.21
N THR A 167 20.33 14.54 -5.07
CA THR A 167 21.09 15.48 -4.23
C THR A 167 22.60 15.48 -4.48
N GLY A 168 23.12 14.46 -5.15
CA GLY A 168 24.57 14.26 -5.31
C GLY A 168 25.28 13.75 -4.05
N SER A 169 24.53 13.43 -2.97
CA SER A 169 25.08 12.87 -1.74
C SER A 169 25.84 11.57 -2.01
N LYS A 170 26.91 11.33 -1.27
CA LYS A 170 27.69 10.07 -1.27
C LYS A 170 27.44 9.24 -0.01
N GLN A 171 26.55 9.69 0.87
CA GLN A 171 26.27 9.03 2.14
C GLN A 171 25.45 7.77 1.88
N TYR A 172 25.84 6.64 2.47
CA TYR A 172 25.09 5.42 2.63
C TYR A 172 24.57 5.32 4.06
N PHE A 173 23.54 4.48 4.26
CA PHE A 173 22.82 4.37 5.52
C PHE A 173 22.74 2.92 5.97
N TRP A 174 22.67 2.76 7.28
CA TRP A 174 22.23 1.56 7.95
C TRP A 174 20.80 1.76 8.39
N VAL A 175 19.92 0.82 8.04
CA VAL A 175 18.48 0.90 8.29
C VAL A 175 18.01 -0.40 8.93
N GLU A 176 17.37 -0.30 10.10
CA GLU A 176 16.64 -1.38 10.74
C GLU A 176 15.14 -1.09 10.60
N LEU A 177 14.39 -2.07 10.08
CA LEU A 177 12.95 -2.00 9.83
C LEU A 177 12.22 -3.08 10.62
N GLU A 178 11.46 -2.67 11.64
CA GLU A 178 10.55 -3.54 12.38
C GLU A 178 9.15 -3.46 11.74
N LYS A 179 8.76 -4.53 11.03
CA LYS A 179 7.48 -4.62 10.33
C LYS A 179 6.33 -4.93 11.28
N LYS A 180 5.30 -4.08 11.25
CA LYS A 180 4.01 -4.24 11.94
C LYS A 180 2.86 -4.18 10.95
N VAL A 181 3.04 -3.44 9.86
CA VAL A 181 2.08 -3.33 8.76
C VAL A 181 2.25 -4.53 7.83
N PRO A 182 1.24 -5.37 7.65
CA PRO A 182 1.34 -6.53 6.76
C PRO A 182 1.57 -6.09 5.31
N HIS A 183 2.39 -6.82 4.56
CA HIS A 183 2.62 -6.56 3.14
C HIS A 183 1.43 -7.00 2.27
N GLY A 184 1.28 -6.43 1.09
CA GLY A 184 0.18 -6.76 0.16
C GLY A 184 -1.21 -6.50 0.75
N ALA A 185 -1.33 -5.49 1.61
CA ALA A 185 -2.51 -5.22 2.43
C ALA A 185 -3.38 -4.05 1.94
N GLY A 186 -2.95 -3.29 0.94
CA GLY A 186 -3.62 -2.04 0.55
C GLY A 186 -3.40 -0.87 1.52
N LEU A 187 -2.50 -1.04 2.51
CA LEU A 187 -2.22 -0.06 3.57
C LEU A 187 -0.99 0.82 3.29
N GLY A 188 -0.29 0.62 2.20
CA GLY A 188 0.85 1.45 1.81
C GLY A 188 2.08 1.34 2.71
N GLY A 189 2.24 0.28 3.54
CA GLY A 189 3.35 0.17 4.50
C GLY A 189 4.73 0.30 3.85
N GLY A 190 4.99 -0.41 2.74
CA GLY A 190 6.25 -0.29 2.00
C GLY A 190 6.46 1.11 1.40
N SER A 191 5.39 1.79 0.99
CA SER A 191 5.44 3.18 0.50
C SER A 191 5.76 4.15 1.65
N GLY A 192 5.15 3.94 2.82
CA GLY A 192 5.48 4.67 4.05
C GLY A 192 6.95 4.50 4.43
N ASN A 193 7.47 3.25 4.38
CA ASN A 193 8.88 2.99 4.67
C ASN A 193 9.82 3.73 3.70
N ALA A 194 9.48 3.79 2.42
CA ALA A 194 10.26 4.53 1.41
C ALA A 194 10.25 6.03 1.65
N ALA A 195 9.08 6.61 1.94
CA ALA A 195 8.96 8.04 2.27
C ALA A 195 9.76 8.39 3.54
N THR A 196 9.63 7.56 4.59
CA THR A 196 10.38 7.70 5.84
C THR A 196 11.88 7.63 5.58
N ALA A 197 12.34 6.70 4.76
CA ALA A 197 13.75 6.57 4.40
C ALA A 197 14.28 7.81 3.67
N MET A 198 13.51 8.34 2.72
CA MET A 198 13.89 9.55 1.98
C MET A 198 13.95 10.77 2.89
N TRP A 199 12.97 10.94 3.78
CA TRP A 199 12.95 12.00 4.76
C TRP A 199 14.12 11.89 5.74
N ALA A 200 14.36 10.70 6.32
CA ALA A 200 15.46 10.47 7.25
C ALA A 200 16.84 10.72 6.62
N ALA A 201 17.04 10.30 5.38
CA ALA A 201 18.27 10.57 4.63
C ALA A 201 18.47 12.09 4.45
N ASN A 202 17.40 12.83 4.16
CA ASN A 202 17.43 14.28 4.04
C ASN A 202 17.84 14.95 5.36
N GLU A 203 17.23 14.56 6.48
CA GLU A 203 17.56 15.05 7.81
C GLU A 203 19.03 14.78 8.16
N LEU A 204 19.46 13.52 8.03
CA LEU A 204 20.83 13.11 8.36
C LEU A 204 21.89 13.77 7.46
N CYS A 205 21.53 14.16 6.23
CA CYS A 205 22.43 14.89 5.32
C CYS A 205 22.37 16.41 5.47
N GLY A 206 21.61 16.96 6.44
CA GLY A 206 21.52 18.39 6.68
C GLY A 206 20.49 19.10 5.80
N ARG A 207 19.47 18.38 5.35
CA ARG A 207 18.32 18.88 4.57
C ARG A 207 18.71 19.51 3.22
N PRO A 208 19.41 18.79 2.35
CA PRO A 208 19.78 19.31 1.03
C PRO A 208 18.58 19.50 0.10
N ALA A 209 17.41 18.92 0.42
CA ALA A 209 16.17 19.03 -0.35
C ALA A 209 15.03 19.58 0.51
N THR A 210 14.06 20.27 -0.13
CA THR A 210 12.80 20.66 0.52
C THR A 210 11.82 19.47 0.56
N GLU A 211 10.78 19.56 1.40
CA GLU A 211 9.74 18.51 1.43
C GLU A 211 9.00 18.41 0.10
N GLU A 212 8.75 19.53 -0.58
CA GLU A 212 8.12 19.55 -1.90
C GLU A 212 8.97 18.81 -2.95
N GLN A 213 10.29 18.92 -2.88
CA GLN A 213 11.21 18.17 -3.74
C GLN A 213 11.18 16.66 -3.43
N LEU A 214 11.14 16.29 -2.13
CA LEU A 214 11.04 14.90 -1.73
C LEU A 214 9.71 14.28 -2.20
N LEU A 215 8.60 15.03 -2.05
CA LEU A 215 7.29 14.64 -2.54
C LEU A 215 7.31 14.42 -4.05
N GLU A 216 7.82 15.38 -4.83
CA GLU A 216 7.91 15.29 -6.29
C GLU A 216 8.73 14.06 -6.72
N TRP A 217 9.92 13.87 -6.14
CA TRP A 217 10.79 12.76 -6.50
C TRP A 217 10.22 11.39 -6.13
N SER A 218 9.47 11.32 -5.04
CA SER A 218 8.90 10.05 -4.55
C SER A 218 7.97 9.38 -5.56
N GLY A 219 7.29 10.17 -6.39
CA GLY A 219 6.44 9.68 -7.48
C GLY A 219 7.18 8.89 -8.57
N ASP A 220 8.52 9.06 -8.69
CA ASP A 220 9.37 8.29 -9.61
C ASP A 220 9.51 6.84 -9.18
N ILE A 221 9.32 6.53 -7.89
CA ILE A 221 9.51 5.17 -7.31
C ILE A 221 8.16 4.45 -7.16
N GLY A 222 7.13 5.16 -6.72
CA GLY A 222 5.81 4.58 -6.49
C GLY A 222 4.75 5.63 -6.19
N SER A 223 3.57 5.46 -6.79
CA SER A 223 2.49 6.45 -6.72
C SER A 223 2.02 6.76 -5.30
N ASP A 224 1.95 5.74 -4.42
CA ASP A 224 1.46 5.91 -3.04
C ASP A 224 2.52 6.48 -2.08
N ILE A 225 3.78 6.71 -2.53
CA ILE A 225 4.84 7.20 -1.64
C ILE A 225 4.59 8.68 -1.32
N SER A 226 4.14 9.43 -2.32
CA SER A 226 3.94 10.88 -2.22
C SER A 226 2.95 11.27 -1.13
N VAL A 227 1.93 10.44 -0.85
CA VAL A 227 0.91 10.73 0.17
C VAL A 227 1.50 10.87 1.58
N PHE A 228 2.60 10.19 1.88
CA PHE A 228 3.26 10.27 3.19
C PHE A 228 4.02 11.58 3.42
N PHE A 229 4.21 12.38 2.38
CA PHE A 229 4.70 13.76 2.50
C PHE A 229 3.58 14.78 2.74
N SER A 230 2.30 14.35 2.74
CA SER A 230 1.16 15.17 3.16
C SER A 230 1.13 15.41 4.66
N THR A 231 0.21 16.27 5.11
CA THR A 231 -0.03 16.52 6.54
C THR A 231 -0.86 15.43 7.23
N GLY A 232 -1.35 14.44 6.47
CA GLY A 232 -2.10 13.28 6.98
C GLY A 232 -3.30 12.92 6.15
N ALA A 233 -4.15 13.89 5.80
CA ALA A 233 -5.25 13.72 4.86
C ALA A 233 -4.87 14.31 3.51
N ALA A 234 -5.10 13.59 2.42
CA ALA A 234 -4.76 14.04 1.08
C ALA A 234 -5.75 13.57 0.03
N TYR A 235 -6.17 14.48 -0.84
CA TYR A 235 -6.85 14.16 -2.09
C TYR A 235 -5.78 13.91 -3.16
N CYS A 236 -5.76 12.70 -3.70
CA CYS A 236 -4.75 12.29 -4.67
C CYS A 236 -5.39 11.99 -6.02
N THR A 237 -4.71 12.46 -7.08
CA THR A 237 -5.13 12.26 -8.48
C THR A 237 -3.97 11.73 -9.34
N GLY A 238 -4.17 11.64 -10.65
CA GLY A 238 -3.21 10.99 -11.54
C GLY A 238 -3.20 9.49 -11.30
N ARG A 239 -2.02 8.87 -11.11
CA ARG A 239 -1.88 7.48 -10.66
C ARG A 239 -1.92 7.34 -9.14
N GLY A 240 -2.05 8.49 -8.39
CA GLY A 240 -1.93 8.66 -6.96
C GLY A 240 -0.78 9.58 -6.53
N GLU A 241 0.06 10.02 -7.49
CA GLU A 241 1.26 10.83 -7.24
C GLU A 241 1.00 12.33 -7.11
N ILE A 242 -0.14 12.82 -7.62
CA ILE A 242 -0.53 14.22 -7.47
C ILE A 242 -1.28 14.36 -6.17
N VAL A 243 -0.66 14.99 -5.18
CA VAL A 243 -1.11 15.06 -3.80
C VAL A 243 -1.52 16.48 -3.44
N GLU A 244 -2.74 16.64 -2.98
CA GLU A 244 -3.28 17.88 -2.42
C GLU A 244 -3.66 17.65 -0.96
N ASP A 245 -2.98 18.36 -0.04
CA ASP A 245 -3.31 18.34 1.38
C ASP A 245 -4.75 18.84 1.60
N VAL A 246 -5.51 18.11 2.39
CA VAL A 246 -6.86 18.52 2.81
C VAL A 246 -6.97 18.45 4.33
N GLU A 247 -7.90 19.24 4.89
CA GLU A 247 -8.25 19.09 6.30
C GLU A 247 -8.79 17.68 6.57
N PRO A 248 -8.48 17.07 7.71
CA PRO A 248 -9.01 15.76 8.07
C PRO A 248 -10.52 15.71 7.91
N PRO A 249 -11.05 14.83 7.05
CA PRO A 249 -12.49 14.79 6.76
C PRO A 249 -13.31 14.17 7.89
N LEU A 250 -12.65 13.51 8.84
CA LEU A 250 -13.22 12.88 10.03
C LEU A 250 -12.47 13.34 11.27
N PRO A 251 -13.08 13.28 12.46
CA PRO A 251 -12.36 13.45 13.73
C PRO A 251 -11.20 12.45 13.83
N LEU A 252 -10.04 12.90 14.29
CA LEU A 252 -8.84 12.05 14.37
C LEU A 252 -9.01 10.86 15.32
N ASP A 253 -9.86 10.99 16.33
CA ASP A 253 -10.20 9.94 17.29
C ASP A 253 -11.29 8.98 16.80
N THR A 254 -11.75 9.11 15.55
CA THR A 254 -12.70 8.16 14.93
C THR A 254 -12.17 6.74 15.07
N PRO A 255 -12.90 5.85 15.78
CA PRO A 255 -12.44 4.49 15.98
C PRO A 255 -12.55 3.68 14.68
N MET A 256 -11.49 2.94 14.37
CA MET A 256 -11.43 2.05 13.22
C MET A 256 -10.81 0.71 13.60
N LEU A 257 -11.24 -0.35 12.93
CA LEU A 257 -10.62 -1.67 13.01
C LEU A 257 -10.20 -2.11 11.61
N LEU A 258 -8.95 -2.51 11.48
CA LEU A 258 -8.41 -3.13 10.28
C LEU A 258 -8.45 -4.64 10.45
N VAL A 259 -9.03 -5.35 9.47
CA VAL A 259 -9.04 -6.82 9.45
C VAL A 259 -8.55 -7.30 8.09
N LYS A 260 -7.59 -8.24 8.09
CA LYS A 260 -6.99 -8.75 6.86
C LYS A 260 -6.76 -10.25 6.95
N PRO A 261 -7.18 -11.05 5.95
CA PRO A 261 -6.82 -12.46 5.87
C PRO A 261 -5.31 -12.62 5.58
N ASN A 262 -4.76 -13.78 5.92
CA ASN A 262 -3.34 -14.09 5.68
C ASN A 262 -3.03 -14.33 4.18
N VAL A 263 -3.69 -13.57 3.31
CA VAL A 263 -3.49 -13.58 1.85
C VAL A 263 -3.32 -12.14 1.38
N GLY A 264 -2.29 -11.90 0.58
CA GLY A 264 -2.06 -10.61 -0.09
C GLY A 264 -2.64 -10.62 -1.51
N LEU A 265 -3.08 -9.46 -1.98
CA LEU A 265 -3.49 -9.26 -3.37
C LEU A 265 -2.41 -8.49 -4.14
N SER A 266 -2.22 -8.89 -5.40
CA SER A 266 -1.31 -8.21 -6.31
C SER A 266 -2.00 -7.00 -6.93
N THR A 267 -1.61 -5.79 -6.57
CA THR A 267 -2.15 -4.55 -7.14
C THR A 267 -2.21 -4.57 -8.68
N PRO A 268 -1.15 -4.99 -9.43
CA PRO A 268 -1.24 -5.08 -10.88
C PRO A 268 -2.29 -6.06 -11.38
N GLN A 269 -2.53 -7.18 -10.66
CA GLN A 269 -3.56 -8.15 -11.05
C GLN A 269 -4.96 -7.57 -10.85
N ILE A 270 -5.21 -6.88 -9.73
CA ILE A 270 -6.48 -6.22 -9.45
C ILE A 270 -6.81 -5.16 -10.50
N PHE A 271 -5.85 -4.29 -10.86
CA PHE A 271 -6.04 -3.31 -11.94
C PHE A 271 -6.26 -3.95 -13.31
N LYS A 272 -5.67 -5.12 -13.56
CA LYS A 272 -5.88 -5.88 -14.82
C LYS A 272 -7.26 -6.52 -14.90
N ALA A 273 -7.82 -6.93 -13.75
CA ALA A 273 -9.14 -7.54 -13.64
C ALA A 273 -10.28 -6.50 -13.59
N LEU A 274 -9.96 -5.21 -13.60
CA LEU A 274 -10.92 -4.12 -13.49
C LEU A 274 -11.85 -4.08 -14.69
N ASP A 275 -13.16 -4.10 -14.43
CA ASP A 275 -14.20 -3.82 -15.41
C ASP A 275 -14.50 -2.31 -15.44
N LEU A 276 -14.17 -1.65 -16.54
CA LEU A 276 -14.35 -0.21 -16.69
C LEU A 276 -15.83 0.20 -16.85
N ASP A 277 -16.68 -0.71 -17.30
CA ASP A 277 -18.11 -0.43 -17.46
C ASP A 277 -18.86 -0.53 -16.11
N GLY A 278 -18.29 -1.27 -15.17
CA GLY A 278 -18.81 -1.47 -13.80
C GLY A 278 -18.37 -0.43 -12.78
N LEU A 279 -17.58 0.59 -13.17
CA LEU A 279 -17.11 1.62 -12.25
C LEU A 279 -18.25 2.43 -11.65
N SER A 280 -18.08 2.86 -10.39
CA SER A 280 -18.98 3.84 -9.78
C SER A 280 -19.03 5.12 -10.62
N LYS A 281 -20.14 5.84 -10.58
CA LYS A 281 -20.36 7.11 -11.30
C LYS A 281 -20.33 8.33 -10.39
N GLU A 282 -20.08 8.10 -9.09
CA GLU A 282 -20.01 9.18 -8.10
C GLU A 282 -18.86 10.12 -8.44
N ASP A 283 -19.10 11.43 -8.33
CA ASP A 283 -18.04 12.42 -8.48
C ASP A 283 -17.10 12.39 -7.28
N PRO A 284 -15.77 12.33 -7.47
CA PRO A 284 -14.82 12.25 -6.35
C PRO A 284 -14.86 13.48 -5.42
N LEU A 285 -15.13 14.68 -5.93
CA LEU A 285 -15.22 15.89 -5.11
C LEU A 285 -16.51 15.89 -4.30
N ASP A 286 -17.61 15.41 -4.88
CA ASP A 286 -18.88 15.24 -4.14
C ASP A 286 -18.72 14.18 -3.04
N LEU A 287 -18.01 13.08 -3.28
CA LEU A 287 -17.70 12.08 -2.24
C LEU A 287 -16.90 12.71 -1.09
N MET A 288 -15.90 13.53 -1.41
CA MET A 288 -15.09 14.21 -0.39
C MET A 288 -15.93 15.15 0.47
N GLU A 289 -16.80 15.97 -0.13
CA GLU A 289 -17.68 16.86 0.59
C GLU A 289 -18.72 16.09 1.43
N ARG A 290 -19.23 14.97 0.91
CA ARG A 290 -20.15 14.11 1.67
C ARG A 290 -19.46 13.45 2.87
N ILE A 291 -18.21 13.00 2.75
CA ILE A 291 -17.48 12.47 3.92
C ILE A 291 -17.34 13.54 5.00
N LYS A 292 -17.00 14.77 4.63
CA LYS A 292 -16.90 15.89 5.58
C LYS A 292 -18.23 16.21 6.26
N ALA A 293 -19.32 16.15 5.51
CA ALA A 293 -20.65 16.55 6.02
C ALA A 293 -21.36 15.42 6.78
N GLU A 294 -21.20 14.19 6.33
CA GLU A 294 -22.00 13.04 6.77
C GLU A 294 -21.19 11.94 7.46
N GLY A 295 -19.84 12.03 7.43
CA GLY A 295 -18.95 10.96 7.85
C GLY A 295 -18.82 9.83 6.83
N CYS A 296 -18.09 8.77 7.21
CA CYS A 296 -18.04 7.55 6.42
C CYS A 296 -19.38 6.82 6.45
N LYS A 297 -19.86 6.44 5.26
CA LYS A 297 -21.01 5.56 5.05
C LYS A 297 -20.69 4.64 3.88
N ASP A 298 -21.36 3.51 3.80
CA ASP A 298 -21.12 2.49 2.77
C ASP A 298 -21.32 3.00 1.33
N ASP A 299 -22.23 3.94 1.14
CA ASP A 299 -22.52 4.56 -0.16
C ASP A 299 -21.57 5.74 -0.48
N ILE A 300 -20.74 6.16 0.46
CA ILE A 300 -19.78 7.27 0.31
C ILE A 300 -18.34 6.73 0.24
N CYS A 301 -18.00 5.76 1.11
CA CYS A 301 -16.68 5.14 1.13
C CYS A 301 -16.51 4.10 -0.01
N VAL A 302 -16.65 4.57 -1.25
CA VAL A 302 -16.63 3.75 -2.47
C VAL A 302 -15.20 3.36 -2.84
N ASN A 303 -15.00 2.11 -3.24
CA ASN A 303 -13.72 1.65 -3.79
C ASN A 303 -13.94 0.83 -5.08
N ASP A 304 -13.59 1.38 -6.22
CA ASP A 304 -13.75 0.73 -7.53
C ASP A 304 -12.90 -0.55 -7.68
N LEU A 305 -11.91 -0.77 -6.80
CA LEU A 305 -11.10 -1.98 -6.78
C LEU A 305 -11.71 -3.12 -5.95
N GLU A 306 -12.82 -2.90 -5.25
CA GLU A 306 -13.49 -3.96 -4.47
C GLU A 306 -14.00 -5.09 -5.36
N ALA A 307 -14.70 -4.77 -6.44
CA ALA A 307 -15.29 -5.77 -7.33
C ALA A 307 -14.24 -6.74 -7.90
N PRO A 308 -13.13 -6.25 -8.53
CA PRO A 308 -12.08 -7.15 -9.00
C PRO A 308 -11.35 -7.88 -7.86
N ALA A 309 -11.15 -7.25 -6.68
CA ALA A 309 -10.52 -7.90 -5.54
C ALA A 309 -11.38 -9.05 -4.98
N PHE A 310 -12.69 -8.85 -4.88
CA PHE A 310 -13.64 -9.88 -4.45
C PHE A 310 -13.80 -11.00 -5.48
N GLY A 311 -13.57 -10.70 -6.77
CA GLY A 311 -13.50 -11.72 -7.82
C GLY A 311 -12.26 -12.61 -7.70
N GLU A 312 -11.11 -12.04 -7.35
CA GLU A 312 -9.84 -12.76 -7.14
C GLU A 312 -9.81 -13.50 -5.79
N LEU A 313 -10.41 -12.93 -4.76
CA LEU A 313 -10.45 -13.50 -3.40
C LEU A 313 -11.86 -13.33 -2.81
N PRO A 314 -12.79 -14.26 -3.10
CA PRO A 314 -14.19 -14.17 -2.64
C PRO A 314 -14.37 -14.09 -1.13
N GLU A 315 -13.45 -14.65 -0.36
CA GLU A 315 -13.44 -14.61 1.10
C GLU A 315 -13.38 -13.17 1.66
N LEU A 316 -12.88 -12.19 0.87
CA LEU A 316 -12.91 -10.79 1.26
C LEU A 316 -14.33 -10.21 1.30
N LEU A 317 -15.18 -10.61 0.36
CA LEU A 317 -16.59 -10.20 0.36
C LEU A 317 -17.32 -10.84 1.55
N GLU A 318 -17.04 -12.09 1.84
CA GLU A 318 -17.59 -12.79 3.01
C GLU A 318 -17.16 -12.11 4.30
N LEU A 319 -15.86 -11.78 4.44
CA LEU A 319 -15.31 -11.06 5.57
C LEU A 319 -15.97 -9.67 5.74
N LYS A 320 -16.08 -8.90 4.65
CA LYS A 320 -16.76 -7.58 4.66
C LYS A 320 -18.20 -7.70 5.14
N ASN A 321 -18.96 -8.66 4.60
CA ASN A 321 -20.35 -8.86 4.98
C ASN A 321 -20.50 -9.33 6.44
N LYS A 322 -19.58 -10.17 6.90
CA LYS A 322 -19.58 -10.64 8.28
C LYS A 322 -19.24 -9.54 9.28
N LEU A 323 -18.27 -8.67 8.96
CA LEU A 323 -17.98 -7.48 9.77
C LEU A 323 -19.18 -6.52 9.86
N LYS A 324 -19.93 -6.36 8.76
CA LYS A 324 -21.18 -5.57 8.77
C LYS A 324 -22.29 -6.19 9.63
N ALA A 325 -22.39 -7.51 9.61
CA ALA A 325 -23.47 -8.23 10.28
C ALA A 325 -23.21 -8.45 11.78
N GLU A 326 -21.95 -8.63 12.17
CA GLU A 326 -21.53 -8.99 13.53
C GLU A 326 -20.76 -7.84 14.23
N GLY A 327 -20.56 -6.69 13.56
CA GLY A 327 -20.05 -5.46 14.18
C GLY A 327 -21.02 -4.93 15.23
N ASP A 328 -20.52 -4.15 16.18
CA ASP A 328 -21.36 -3.49 17.19
C ASP A 328 -22.18 -2.34 16.60
N GLU A 329 -23.07 -1.74 17.42
CA GLU A 329 -23.95 -0.64 17.02
C GLU A 329 -23.21 0.66 16.61
N GLY A 330 -21.92 0.76 16.92
CA GLY A 330 -21.05 1.88 16.52
C GLY A 330 -20.56 1.82 15.09
N VAL A 331 -20.63 0.67 14.44
CA VAL A 331 -20.13 0.48 13.06
C VAL A 331 -21.00 1.27 12.07
N VAL A 332 -20.37 2.21 11.37
CA VAL A 332 -21.07 3.08 10.39
C VAL A 332 -20.71 2.76 8.95
N SER A 333 -19.57 2.15 8.70
CA SER A 333 -19.13 1.76 7.36
C SER A 333 -18.10 0.63 7.40
N VAL A 334 -18.13 -0.23 6.37
CA VAL A 334 -17.15 -1.30 6.16
C VAL A 334 -16.76 -1.35 4.68
N PHE A 335 -15.48 -1.12 4.38
CA PHE A 335 -14.97 -1.06 3.00
C PHE A 335 -13.54 -1.62 2.92
N MET A 336 -13.05 -1.86 1.69
CA MET A 336 -11.68 -2.31 1.46
C MET A 336 -10.74 -1.13 1.24
N SER A 337 -9.55 -1.14 1.83
CA SER A 337 -8.50 -0.16 1.59
C SER A 337 -7.68 -0.48 0.35
N GLY A 338 -7.58 0.48 -0.57
CA GLY A 338 -6.74 0.37 -1.78
C GLY A 338 -7.11 -0.85 -2.63
N SER A 339 -6.11 -1.59 -3.09
CA SER A 339 -6.29 -2.84 -3.84
C SER A 339 -6.50 -4.07 -2.94
N GLY A 340 -6.66 -3.88 -1.65
CA GLY A 340 -6.83 -4.94 -0.66
C GLY A 340 -5.49 -5.55 -0.22
N SER A 341 -5.55 -6.54 0.64
CA SER A 341 -6.72 -7.30 1.10
C SER A 341 -7.30 -6.84 2.45
N THR A 342 -6.98 -5.65 2.94
CA THR A 342 -7.51 -5.16 4.23
C THR A 342 -8.92 -4.61 4.09
N ILE A 343 -9.82 -5.11 4.93
CA ILE A 343 -11.15 -4.53 5.18
C ILE A 343 -11.05 -3.59 6.38
N VAL A 344 -11.61 -2.40 6.23
CA VAL A 344 -11.65 -1.34 7.22
C VAL A 344 -13.06 -1.24 7.76
N GLN A 345 -13.23 -1.32 9.08
CA GLN A 345 -14.45 -1.00 9.80
C GLN A 345 -14.29 0.38 10.43
N VAL A 346 -15.24 1.26 10.26
CA VAL A 346 -15.25 2.63 10.80
C VAL A 346 -16.40 2.81 11.78
N GLY A 347 -16.17 3.58 12.84
CA GLY A 347 -17.14 3.91 13.89
C GLY A 347 -17.00 3.03 15.13
N SER A 348 -16.33 1.90 15.02
CA SER A 348 -15.97 1.05 16.15
C SER A 348 -14.61 0.37 15.91
N ASP A 349 -13.83 0.22 16.97
CA ASP A 349 -12.59 -0.56 17.01
C ASP A 349 -12.75 -1.84 17.85
N THR A 350 -13.97 -2.15 18.26
CA THR A 350 -14.31 -3.42 18.91
C THR A 350 -14.05 -4.57 17.95
N VAL A 351 -13.25 -5.54 18.40
CA VAL A 351 -12.94 -6.73 17.61
C VAL A 351 -14.09 -7.73 17.74
N PRO A 352 -14.81 -8.08 16.65
CA PRO A 352 -15.84 -9.09 16.70
C PRO A 352 -15.29 -10.46 17.11
N LYS A 353 -16.10 -11.25 17.79
CA LYS A 353 -15.68 -12.55 18.34
C LYS A 353 -15.09 -13.49 17.30
N PHE A 354 -15.68 -13.55 16.11
CA PHE A 354 -15.17 -14.39 15.04
C PHE A 354 -13.77 -13.96 14.53
N VAL A 355 -13.43 -12.67 14.64
CA VAL A 355 -12.10 -12.15 14.31
C VAL A 355 -11.10 -12.48 15.43
N GLU A 356 -11.54 -12.46 16.70
CA GLU A 356 -10.70 -12.86 17.83
C GLU A 356 -10.33 -14.33 17.81
N GLU A 357 -11.28 -15.18 17.41
CA GLU A 357 -11.15 -16.65 17.39
C GLU A 357 -10.35 -17.16 16.16
N ASP A 358 -10.18 -16.34 15.12
CA ASP A 358 -9.44 -16.69 13.92
C ASP A 358 -7.99 -16.14 13.99
N ALA A 359 -7.04 -17.05 14.23
CA ALA A 359 -5.63 -16.71 14.31
C ALA A 359 -5.00 -16.33 12.97
N GLU A 360 -5.64 -16.66 11.84
CA GLU A 360 -5.16 -16.34 10.49
C GLU A 360 -5.55 -14.91 10.08
N LEU A 361 -6.44 -14.26 10.82
CA LEU A 361 -6.81 -12.88 10.57
C LEU A 361 -5.86 -11.92 11.29
N PHE A 362 -5.16 -11.09 10.52
CA PHE A 362 -4.55 -9.88 11.07
C PHE A 362 -5.64 -8.92 11.52
N ARG A 363 -5.48 -8.31 12.68
CA ARG A 363 -6.39 -7.28 13.20
C ARG A 363 -5.63 -6.19 13.93
N SER A 364 -6.05 -4.96 13.74
CA SER A 364 -5.47 -3.80 14.42
C SER A 364 -6.53 -2.72 14.61
N PRO A 365 -6.88 -2.38 15.84
CA PRO A 365 -7.51 -1.09 16.13
C PRO A 365 -6.60 0.04 15.67
N THR A 366 -7.17 1.11 15.13
CA THR A 366 -6.38 2.22 14.58
C THR A 366 -7.14 3.54 14.62
N ARG A 367 -6.42 4.64 14.50
CA ARG A 367 -6.90 6.03 14.46
C ARG A 367 -6.24 6.78 13.32
N LEU A 368 -6.89 7.86 12.90
CA LEU A 368 -6.31 8.82 11.98
C LEU A 368 -5.24 9.66 12.69
N ILE A 369 -4.14 9.94 11.98
CA ILE A 369 -3.09 10.82 12.50
C ILE A 369 -2.72 11.89 11.50
N THR A 370 -2.22 13.01 12.02
CA THR A 370 -1.70 14.13 11.24
C THR A 370 -0.31 14.52 11.73
N ARG A 371 0.38 15.32 10.93
CA ARG A 371 1.63 15.97 11.29
C ARG A 371 1.60 17.45 10.96
N LYS A 372 2.44 18.24 11.58
CA LYS A 372 2.66 19.61 11.14
C LYS A 372 3.60 19.64 9.93
N LYS A 373 3.39 20.60 9.07
CA LYS A 373 4.29 20.82 7.94
C LYS A 373 5.72 21.07 8.47
N GLY A 374 6.69 20.41 7.89
CA GLY A 374 8.10 20.49 8.31
C GLY A 374 8.48 19.55 9.47
N GLU A 375 7.52 18.82 10.04
CA GLU A 375 7.75 17.80 11.07
C GLU A 375 7.35 16.43 10.51
N TRP A 376 8.05 15.37 10.88
CA TRP A 376 7.61 14.01 10.55
C TRP A 376 6.54 13.53 11.53
N TYR A 377 5.83 12.46 11.19
CA TYR A 377 4.84 11.86 12.08
C TYR A 377 5.46 11.48 13.42
N GLN A 378 4.71 11.70 14.51
CA GLN A 378 5.17 11.42 15.87
C GLN A 378 5.71 9.99 15.98
N PRO A 379 6.71 9.74 16.84
CA PRO A 379 7.12 8.37 17.15
C PRO A 379 5.93 7.55 17.62
N SER A 380 5.90 6.25 17.23
CA SER A 380 4.89 5.33 17.71
C SER A 380 4.76 5.41 19.23
N PRO A 381 3.55 5.46 19.80
CA PRO A 381 3.35 5.43 21.24
C PRO A 381 3.98 4.19 21.90
N PHE A 382 4.28 3.15 21.14
CA PHE A 382 5.03 1.96 21.58
C PHE A 382 6.54 2.21 21.77
N LEU A 383 7.11 3.29 21.22
CA LEU A 383 8.51 3.68 21.42
C LEU A 383 8.69 4.65 22.61
N ALA A 384 7.64 5.31 23.06
CA ALA A 384 7.70 6.29 24.15
C ALA A 384 7.84 5.65 25.56
N GLY A 385 7.91 4.32 25.65
CA GLY A 385 7.96 3.57 26.92
C GLY A 385 9.19 2.65 27.07
N LYS A 386 10.24 2.85 26.26
CA LYS A 386 11.51 2.07 26.41
C LYS A 386 12.68 2.96 26.75
#